data_61390145ec2ecf7e7269e27f415bd428
#
_entry.id   61390145ec2ecf7e7269e27f415bd428
#
_cell.length_a   1.000
_cell.length_b   1.000
_cell.length_c   1.000
_cell.angle_alpha   90.00
_cell.angle_beta   90.00
_cell.angle_gamma   90.00
#
_symmetry.space_group_name_H-M   'P 1'
#
loop_
_entity.id
_entity.type
_entity.pdbx_description
1 polymer ?
#
loop_
_entity_poly.entity_id
_entity_poly.type
_entity_poly.pdbx_seq_one_letter_code
_entity_poly.pdbx_strand_id
1 'polypeptide(L)'
;QFEQPLFEFSGACAGCGETPYVKLTTQLFGDRMMIANATGCSSIYGGSAPVAPYTTDAKGHGPAWANSLFEDAAEYGFGMFVGVDKVRRDLLAKVEDAKAVASPELQAALSDWAANFAEGEGTRERADKVTALLEKEAAGKPVLEAFLDNKQYLVKRSHWIFGGDGWSYDIGF
;
A
#
# COMPACT_ATOMS: atom_id res chain seq x y z
N GLN A 1 -11.23 16.48 9.81
CA GLN A 1 -10.86 16.86 8.44
C GLN A 1 -11.34 15.77 7.49
N PHE A 2 -12.03 16.17 6.42
CA PHE A 2 -12.58 15.21 5.47
C PHE A 2 -11.61 15.07 4.30
N GLU A 3 -11.04 13.90 4.14
CA GLU A 3 -10.26 13.56 2.97
C GLU A 3 -11.18 12.94 1.90
N GLN A 4 -10.79 13.04 0.65
CA GLN A 4 -11.52 12.42 -0.44
C GLN A 4 -11.41 10.91 -0.33
N PRO A 5 -12.54 10.15 -0.30
CA PRO A 5 -12.47 8.71 -0.39
C PRO A 5 -11.98 8.30 -1.79
N LEU A 6 -11.06 7.33 -1.84
CA LEU A 6 -10.53 6.82 -3.10
C LEU A 6 -11.35 5.62 -3.64
N PHE A 7 -12.60 5.58 -3.24
CA PHE A 7 -13.69 4.77 -3.77
C PHE A 7 -14.83 5.73 -4.08
N GLU A 8 -14.95 6.15 -5.33
CA GLU A 8 -15.76 7.32 -5.73
C GLU A 8 -17.25 7.05 -5.68
N PHE A 9 -17.68 5.87 -6.12
CA PHE A 9 -19.09 5.50 -6.20
C PHE A 9 -19.31 4.03 -5.87
N SER A 10 -20.52 3.69 -5.42
CA SER A 10 -20.92 2.30 -5.20
C SER A 10 -21.65 1.76 -6.42
N GLY A 11 -21.09 0.75 -7.07
CA GLY A 11 -21.77 -0.03 -8.11
C GLY A 11 -22.49 -1.26 -7.60
N ALA A 12 -22.62 -1.41 -6.27
CA ALA A 12 -23.28 -2.52 -5.61
C ALA A 12 -24.81 -2.34 -5.54
N CYS A 13 -25.50 -3.31 -4.94
CA CYS A 13 -26.94 -3.25 -4.72
C CYS A 13 -27.33 -2.05 -3.84
N ALA A 14 -28.57 -1.56 -4.03
CA ALA A 14 -29.12 -0.53 -3.14
C ALA A 14 -29.14 -1.05 -1.70
N GLY A 15 -28.60 -0.26 -0.77
CA GLY A 15 -28.48 -0.64 0.64
C GLY A 15 -27.38 -1.66 0.95
N CYS A 16 -26.41 -1.87 0.05
CA CYS A 16 -25.25 -2.72 0.34
C CYS A 16 -24.54 -2.28 1.62
N GLY A 17 -24.36 -3.21 2.56
CA GLY A 17 -23.70 -2.94 3.84
C GLY A 17 -22.18 -2.86 3.75
N GLU A 18 -21.56 -3.34 2.67
CA GLU A 18 -20.10 -3.41 2.49
C GLU A 18 -19.51 -2.10 1.96
N THR A 19 -20.10 -1.50 0.96
CA THR A 19 -19.52 -0.35 0.25
C THR A 19 -19.29 0.91 1.13
N PRO A 20 -20.07 1.20 2.18
CA PRO A 20 -19.75 2.27 3.12
C PRO A 20 -18.42 2.06 3.85
N TYR A 21 -18.10 0.81 4.21
CA TYR A 21 -16.82 0.48 4.87
C TYR A 21 -15.66 0.57 3.88
N VAL A 22 -15.82 0.10 2.64
CA VAL A 22 -14.83 0.27 1.58
C VAL A 22 -14.53 1.76 1.36
N LYS A 23 -15.57 2.58 1.29
CA LYS A 23 -15.43 4.03 1.16
C LYS A 23 -14.67 4.65 2.34
N LEU A 24 -15.02 4.30 3.56
CA LEU A 24 -14.37 4.78 4.77
C LEU A 24 -12.89 4.36 4.82
N THR A 25 -12.59 3.10 4.57
CA THR A 25 -11.21 2.60 4.62
C THR A 25 -10.34 3.21 3.54
N THR A 26 -10.86 3.43 2.33
CA THR A 26 -10.13 4.14 1.26
C THR A 26 -9.95 5.64 1.55
N GLN A 27 -10.85 6.25 2.33
CA GLN A 27 -10.66 7.63 2.80
C GLN A 27 -9.51 7.75 3.80
N LEU A 28 -9.34 6.75 4.66
CA LEU A 28 -8.34 6.75 5.73
C LEU A 28 -6.97 6.23 5.30
N PHE A 29 -6.93 5.29 4.37
CA PHE A 29 -5.72 4.53 4.04
C PHE A 29 -5.44 4.43 2.54
N GLY A 30 -6.32 4.96 1.70
CA GLY A 30 -6.35 4.72 0.26
C GLY A 30 -5.04 5.05 -0.47
N ASP A 31 -4.34 6.10 -0.05
CA ASP A 31 -3.06 6.54 -0.63
C ASP A 31 -1.95 5.47 -0.59
N ARG A 32 -2.04 4.56 0.38
CA ARG A 32 -1.04 3.51 0.64
C ARG A 32 -1.65 2.11 0.79
N MET A 33 -2.88 1.95 0.36
CA MET A 33 -3.66 0.72 0.53
C MET A 33 -3.27 -0.34 -0.49
N MET A 34 -3.21 -1.59 -0.06
CA MET A 34 -3.13 -2.77 -0.91
C MET A 34 -4.31 -3.67 -0.57
N ILE A 35 -5.07 -4.05 -1.59
CA ILE A 35 -6.29 -4.82 -1.44
C ILE A 35 -6.14 -6.16 -2.16
N ALA A 36 -6.23 -7.25 -1.40
CA ALA A 36 -6.50 -8.57 -1.91
C ALA A 36 -8.01 -8.79 -1.87
N ASN A 37 -8.63 -8.97 -3.02
CA ASN A 37 -10.07 -9.06 -3.13
C ASN A 37 -10.50 -10.48 -3.45
N ALA A 38 -11.42 -11.05 -2.68
CA ALA A 38 -12.03 -12.33 -2.98
C ALA A 38 -13.00 -12.20 -4.15
N THR A 39 -12.98 -13.13 -5.10
CA THR A 39 -13.95 -13.17 -6.20
C THR A 39 -15.37 -13.23 -5.65
N GLY A 40 -16.24 -12.33 -6.12
CA GLY A 40 -17.64 -12.21 -5.69
C GLY A 40 -18.17 -10.81 -5.91
N CYS A 41 -19.04 -10.33 -5.03
CA CYS A 41 -19.65 -9.00 -5.17
C CYS A 41 -18.60 -7.87 -5.22
N SER A 42 -17.63 -7.91 -4.34
CA SER A 42 -16.59 -6.87 -4.28
C SER A 42 -15.66 -6.86 -5.50
N SER A 43 -15.47 -7.98 -6.18
CA SER A 43 -14.78 -8.01 -7.48
C SER A 43 -15.63 -7.44 -8.61
N ILE A 44 -16.94 -7.65 -8.56
CA ILE A 44 -17.86 -7.14 -9.59
C ILE A 44 -17.96 -5.62 -9.50
N TYR A 45 -18.31 -5.05 -8.35
CA TYR A 45 -18.42 -3.60 -8.23
C TYR A 45 -17.07 -2.89 -8.16
N GLY A 46 -16.01 -3.56 -7.74
CA GLY A 46 -14.67 -2.97 -7.56
C GLY A 46 -13.76 -3.05 -8.78
N GLY A 47 -13.90 -4.09 -9.60
CA GLY A 47 -13.00 -4.39 -10.71
C GLY A 47 -13.65 -4.45 -12.09
N SER A 48 -14.91 -4.08 -12.24
CA SER A 48 -15.60 -4.07 -13.55
C SER A 48 -15.12 -2.93 -14.43
N ALA A 49 -14.18 -3.21 -15.32
CA ALA A 49 -13.80 -2.25 -16.35
C ALA A 49 -14.95 -2.05 -17.37
N PRO A 50 -15.23 -0.83 -17.87
CA PRO A 50 -14.43 0.40 -17.65
C PRO A 50 -14.85 1.24 -16.43
N VAL A 51 -15.68 0.75 -15.55
CA VAL A 51 -16.37 1.51 -14.50
C VAL A 51 -15.85 1.14 -13.11
N ALA A 52 -14.53 1.09 -12.93
CA ALA A 52 -13.92 0.84 -11.63
C ALA A 52 -14.10 2.06 -10.70
N PRO A 53 -14.59 1.87 -9.46
CA PRO A 53 -14.81 2.98 -8.53
C PRO A 53 -13.56 3.47 -7.84
N TYR A 54 -12.47 2.70 -7.85
CA TYR A 54 -11.20 3.07 -7.24
C TYR A 54 -10.48 4.13 -8.07
N THR A 55 -9.93 5.12 -7.38
CA THR A 55 -9.24 6.25 -7.98
C THR A 55 -7.95 6.59 -7.23
N THR A 56 -7.28 7.65 -7.66
CA THR A 56 -6.07 8.17 -7.02
C THR A 56 -6.30 9.59 -6.51
N ASP A 57 -5.47 10.00 -5.55
CA ASP A 57 -5.39 11.38 -5.10
C ASP A 57 -4.76 12.30 -6.18
N ALA A 58 -4.68 13.60 -5.89
CA ALA A 58 -4.08 14.59 -6.78
C ALA A 58 -2.58 14.35 -7.07
N LYS A 59 -1.91 13.51 -6.28
CA LYS A 59 -0.50 13.12 -6.47
C LYS A 59 -0.35 11.79 -7.21
N GLY A 60 -1.45 11.16 -7.60
CA GLY A 60 -1.46 9.86 -8.28
C GLY A 60 -1.33 8.65 -7.35
N HIS A 61 -1.53 8.83 -6.04
CA HIS A 61 -1.51 7.73 -5.08
C HIS A 61 -2.92 7.18 -4.86
N GLY A 62 -3.05 5.88 -4.81
CA GLY A 62 -4.33 5.23 -4.57
C GLY A 62 -4.18 3.76 -4.25
N PRO A 63 -5.30 3.06 -3.99
CA PRO A 63 -5.30 1.64 -3.69
C PRO A 63 -4.72 0.82 -4.83
N ALA A 64 -3.81 -0.10 -4.49
CA ALA A 64 -3.43 -1.21 -5.37
C ALA A 64 -4.43 -2.35 -5.11
N TRP A 65 -5.21 -2.69 -6.12
CA TRP A 65 -6.26 -3.70 -6.02
C TRP A 65 -5.94 -4.90 -6.90
N ALA A 66 -6.06 -6.09 -6.34
CA ALA A 66 -5.89 -7.33 -7.07
C ALA A 66 -6.94 -8.34 -6.62
N ASN A 67 -7.54 -9.02 -7.60
CA ASN A 67 -8.52 -10.07 -7.35
C ASN A 67 -7.83 -11.43 -7.22
N SER A 68 -8.26 -12.21 -6.25
CA SER A 68 -7.90 -13.61 -6.08
C SER A 68 -9.07 -14.51 -6.40
N LEU A 69 -8.87 -15.83 -6.34
CA LEU A 69 -9.98 -16.77 -6.33
C LEU A 69 -10.76 -16.65 -5.02
N PHE A 70 -11.99 -17.14 -5.03
CA PHE A 70 -12.85 -17.12 -3.86
C PHE A 70 -12.25 -17.91 -2.68
N GLU A 71 -11.63 -19.05 -2.98
CA GLU A 71 -11.11 -19.99 -1.99
C GLU A 71 -9.77 -19.58 -1.37
N ASP A 72 -8.99 -18.70 -2.03
CA ASP A 72 -7.60 -18.40 -1.65
C ASP A 72 -7.36 -16.96 -1.23
N ALA A 73 -8.41 -16.16 -1.04
CA ALA A 73 -8.27 -14.72 -0.79
C ALA A 73 -7.48 -14.40 0.48
N ALA A 74 -7.63 -15.21 1.53
CA ALA A 74 -6.91 -15.03 2.79
C ALA A 74 -5.41 -15.30 2.61
N GLU A 75 -5.05 -16.41 1.97
CA GLU A 75 -3.67 -16.81 1.70
C GLU A 75 -2.99 -15.83 0.73
N TYR A 76 -3.72 -15.41 -0.29
CA TYR A 76 -3.24 -14.41 -1.25
C TYR A 76 -2.94 -13.07 -0.58
N GLY A 77 -3.86 -12.57 0.24
CA GLY A 77 -3.66 -11.33 0.99
C GLY A 77 -2.52 -11.41 2.00
N PHE A 78 -2.40 -12.56 2.68
CA PHE A 78 -1.28 -12.81 3.58
C PHE A 78 0.05 -12.88 2.82
N GLY A 79 0.07 -13.55 1.66
CA GLY A 79 1.26 -13.61 0.79
C GLY A 79 1.70 -12.24 0.30
N MET A 80 0.77 -11.37 -0.11
CA MET A 80 1.06 -9.98 -0.46
C MET A 80 1.71 -9.21 0.71
N PHE A 81 1.16 -9.36 1.92
CA PHE A 81 1.73 -8.74 3.11
C PHE A 81 3.15 -9.24 3.39
N VAL A 82 3.35 -10.55 3.43
CA VAL A 82 4.66 -11.17 3.70
C VAL A 82 5.71 -10.74 2.67
N GLY A 83 5.34 -10.71 1.39
CA GLY A 83 6.24 -10.28 0.31
C GLY A 83 6.68 -8.82 0.46
N VAL A 84 5.76 -7.92 0.72
CA VAL A 84 6.06 -6.49 0.94
C VAL A 84 6.87 -6.28 2.22
N ASP A 85 6.48 -6.92 3.32
CA ASP A 85 7.18 -6.80 4.60
C ASP A 85 8.62 -7.32 4.50
N LYS A 86 8.83 -8.43 3.79
CA LYS A 86 10.18 -8.98 3.54
C LYS A 86 11.09 -7.97 2.83
N VAL A 87 10.64 -7.37 1.73
CA VAL A 87 11.43 -6.36 1.01
C VAL A 87 11.72 -5.15 1.90
N ARG A 88 10.73 -4.69 2.66
CA ARG A 88 10.91 -3.57 3.60
C ARG A 88 11.95 -3.88 4.67
N ARG A 89 11.91 -5.09 5.25
CA ARG A 89 12.90 -5.54 6.25
C ARG A 89 14.30 -5.69 5.66
N ASP A 90 14.41 -6.12 4.42
CA ASP A 90 15.71 -6.20 3.74
C ASP A 90 16.31 -4.83 3.52
N LEU A 91 15.50 -3.82 3.19
CA LEU A 91 15.95 -2.42 3.13
C LEU A 91 16.35 -1.92 4.52
N LEU A 92 15.55 -2.21 5.56
CA LEU A 92 15.87 -1.81 6.94
C LEU A 92 17.21 -2.39 7.39
N ALA A 93 17.49 -3.65 7.09
CA ALA A 93 18.75 -4.31 7.42
C ALA A 93 19.98 -3.65 6.74
N LYS A 94 19.77 -2.96 5.61
CA LYS A 94 20.84 -2.27 4.86
C LYS A 94 20.98 -0.78 5.19
N VAL A 95 20.22 -0.27 6.14
CA VAL A 95 20.23 1.18 6.47
C VAL A 95 21.61 1.64 6.91
N GLU A 96 22.31 0.89 7.74
CA GLU A 96 23.64 1.29 8.22
C GLU A 96 24.68 1.29 7.07
N ASP A 97 24.62 0.31 6.17
CA ASP A 97 25.48 0.29 4.97
C ASP A 97 25.18 1.48 4.05
N ALA A 98 23.91 1.82 3.88
CA ALA A 98 23.49 2.97 3.11
C ALA A 98 23.99 4.29 3.73
N LYS A 99 23.87 4.43 5.04
CA LYS A 99 24.37 5.61 5.77
C LYS A 99 25.86 5.81 5.64
N ALA A 100 26.65 4.73 5.56
CA ALA A 100 28.11 4.80 5.43
C ALA A 100 28.57 5.53 4.15
N VAL A 101 27.75 5.55 3.10
CA VAL A 101 28.07 6.17 1.80
C VAL A 101 27.19 7.38 1.46
N ALA A 102 26.23 7.69 2.32
CA ALA A 102 25.25 8.76 2.14
C ALA A 102 25.77 10.10 2.65
N SER A 103 25.21 11.20 2.11
CA SER A 103 25.38 12.53 2.67
C SER A 103 24.77 12.64 4.09
N PRO A 104 25.21 13.62 4.92
CA PRO A 104 24.62 13.81 6.25
C PRO A 104 23.08 14.00 6.22
N GLU A 105 22.57 14.62 5.17
CA GLU A 105 21.14 14.86 5.01
C GLU A 105 20.38 13.54 4.75
N LEU A 106 20.90 12.68 3.86
CA LEU A 106 20.31 11.36 3.59
C LEU A 106 20.48 10.42 4.80
N GLN A 107 21.61 10.48 5.53
CA GLN A 107 21.79 9.73 6.78
C GLN A 107 20.70 10.05 7.80
N ALA A 108 20.39 11.35 7.98
CA ALA A 108 19.32 11.77 8.88
C ALA A 108 17.94 11.29 8.41
N ALA A 109 17.65 11.36 7.11
CA ALA A 109 16.40 10.90 6.54
C ALA A 109 16.22 9.37 6.65
N LEU A 110 17.27 8.60 6.39
CA LEU A 110 17.26 7.12 6.57
C LEU A 110 17.10 6.73 8.04
N SER A 111 17.72 7.48 8.96
CA SER A 111 17.59 7.24 10.39
C SER A 111 16.16 7.50 10.88
N ASP A 112 15.53 8.59 10.42
CA ASP A 112 14.14 8.90 10.72
C ASP A 112 13.18 7.84 10.14
N TRP A 113 13.41 7.43 8.88
CA TRP A 113 12.63 6.34 8.25
C TRP A 113 12.74 5.03 9.04
N ALA A 114 13.94 4.65 9.44
CA ALA A 114 14.18 3.41 10.18
C ALA A 114 13.56 3.45 11.58
N ALA A 115 13.68 4.58 12.30
CA ALA A 115 13.09 4.75 13.62
C ALA A 115 11.55 4.67 13.61
N ASN A 116 10.92 5.10 12.52
CA ASN A 116 9.48 5.10 12.32
C ASN A 116 9.02 3.99 11.35
N PHE A 117 9.79 2.93 11.19
CA PHE A 117 9.54 1.85 10.24
C PHE A 117 8.16 1.22 10.38
N ALA A 118 7.66 1.06 11.61
CA ALA A 118 6.36 0.47 11.92
C ALA A 118 5.19 1.47 11.83
N GLU A 119 5.48 2.78 11.77
CA GLU A 119 4.46 3.82 11.83
C GLU A 119 3.82 4.08 10.45
N GLY A 120 2.48 4.06 10.42
CA GLY A 120 1.71 4.37 9.21
C GLY A 120 1.55 5.87 8.98
N GLU A 121 1.45 6.65 10.05
CA GLU A 121 1.34 8.10 9.97
C GLU A 121 2.67 8.73 9.55
N GLY A 122 2.64 9.69 8.63
CA GLY A 122 3.83 10.34 8.09
C GLY A 122 4.76 9.43 7.25
N THR A 123 4.34 8.19 6.95
CA THR A 123 5.20 7.25 6.19
C THR A 123 5.47 7.74 4.77
N ARG A 124 4.49 8.40 4.14
CA ARG A 124 4.62 8.94 2.79
C ARG A 124 5.66 10.06 2.75
N GLU A 125 5.55 11.02 3.65
CA GLU A 125 6.44 12.16 3.74
C GLU A 125 7.89 11.72 4.00
N ARG A 126 8.09 10.73 4.87
CA ARG A 126 9.41 10.14 5.12
C ARG A 126 9.97 9.43 3.88
N ALA A 127 9.13 8.64 3.20
CA ALA A 127 9.53 7.95 1.97
C ALA A 127 9.87 8.93 0.84
N ASP A 128 9.06 9.96 0.64
CA ASP A 128 9.28 10.99 -0.39
C ASP A 128 10.57 11.76 -0.12
N LYS A 129 10.86 12.11 1.14
CA LYS A 129 12.11 12.76 1.53
C LYS A 129 13.33 11.89 1.23
N VAL A 130 13.28 10.61 1.62
CA VAL A 130 14.37 9.65 1.33
C VAL A 130 14.55 9.50 -0.18
N THR A 131 13.44 9.31 -0.93
CA THR A 131 13.47 9.15 -2.39
C THR A 131 14.09 10.35 -3.09
N ALA A 132 13.69 11.57 -2.73
CA ALA A 132 14.20 12.80 -3.33
C ALA A 132 15.72 12.99 -3.11
N LEU A 133 16.26 12.51 -2.00
CA LEU A 133 17.70 12.53 -1.71
C LEU A 133 18.43 11.41 -2.44
N LEU A 134 17.85 10.21 -2.50
CA LEU A 134 18.41 9.10 -3.28
C LEU A 134 18.53 9.44 -4.77
N GLU A 135 17.52 10.08 -5.35
CA GLU A 135 17.55 10.50 -6.77
C GLU A 135 18.71 11.45 -7.09
N LYS A 136 19.24 12.17 -6.10
CA LYS A 136 20.37 13.08 -6.27
C LYS A 136 21.74 12.40 -6.14
N GLU A 137 21.84 11.36 -5.32
CA GLU A 137 23.15 10.85 -4.92
C GLU A 137 23.34 9.32 -5.03
N ALA A 138 22.35 8.57 -5.50
CA ALA A 138 22.45 7.11 -5.59
C ALA A 138 23.40 6.64 -6.71
N ALA A 139 23.58 7.42 -7.77
CA ALA A 139 24.35 7.02 -8.93
C ALA A 139 25.78 6.59 -8.57
N GLY A 140 26.14 5.37 -8.97
CA GLY A 140 27.46 4.76 -8.72
C GLY A 140 27.65 4.25 -7.28
N LYS A 141 26.58 4.21 -6.47
CA LYS A 141 26.59 3.66 -5.10
C LYS A 141 25.59 2.50 -5.00
N PRO A 142 26.00 1.24 -5.18
CA PRO A 142 25.08 0.09 -5.35
C PRO A 142 24.07 -0.07 -4.22
N VAL A 143 24.44 0.24 -2.97
CA VAL A 143 23.51 0.14 -1.83
C VAL A 143 22.42 1.22 -1.92
N LEU A 144 22.73 2.45 -2.34
CA LEU A 144 21.74 3.50 -2.51
C LEU A 144 20.87 3.27 -3.75
N GLU A 145 21.45 2.72 -4.83
CA GLU A 145 20.71 2.29 -6.02
C GLU A 145 19.67 1.23 -5.64
N ALA A 146 20.02 0.26 -4.80
CA ALA A 146 19.09 -0.75 -4.32
C ALA A 146 17.91 -0.15 -3.52
N PHE A 147 18.13 0.93 -2.77
CA PHE A 147 17.03 1.66 -2.13
C PHE A 147 16.17 2.40 -3.15
N LEU A 148 16.79 3.03 -4.13
CA LEU A 148 16.07 3.77 -5.18
C LEU A 148 15.23 2.85 -6.07
N ASP A 149 15.76 1.70 -6.45
CA ASP A 149 15.04 0.67 -7.23
C ASP A 149 13.83 0.11 -6.47
N ASN A 150 13.90 0.14 -5.15
CA ASN A 150 12.83 -0.34 -4.27
C ASN A 150 12.09 0.79 -3.55
N LYS A 151 12.12 2.00 -4.06
CA LYS A 151 11.54 3.19 -3.42
C LYS A 151 10.05 3.06 -3.06
N GLN A 152 9.27 2.29 -3.85
CA GLN A 152 7.86 2.02 -3.58
C GLN A 152 7.62 1.25 -2.28
N TYR A 153 8.63 0.57 -1.75
CA TYR A 153 8.58 -0.15 -0.49
C TYR A 153 9.01 0.70 0.72
N LEU A 154 9.47 1.92 0.53
CA LEU A 154 9.76 2.84 1.63
C LEU A 154 8.49 3.27 2.37
N VAL A 155 7.37 3.36 1.66
CA VAL A 155 6.06 3.62 2.26
C VAL A 155 5.56 2.38 2.99
N LYS A 156 5.09 2.55 4.22
CA LYS A 156 4.39 1.47 4.94
C LYS A 156 3.00 1.29 4.36
N ARG A 157 2.79 0.19 3.65
CA ARG A 157 1.50 -0.16 3.07
C ARG A 157 0.50 -0.57 4.13
N SER A 158 -0.77 -0.29 3.87
CA SER A 158 -1.92 -0.79 4.62
C SER A 158 -2.52 -1.95 3.84
N HIS A 159 -2.45 -3.17 4.37
CA HIS A 159 -2.91 -4.38 3.67
C HIS A 159 -4.30 -4.75 4.15
N TRP A 160 -5.17 -5.04 3.18
CA TRP A 160 -6.57 -5.38 3.41
C TRP A 160 -6.97 -6.58 2.58
N ILE A 161 -7.84 -7.41 3.15
CA ILE A 161 -8.51 -8.48 2.44
C ILE A 161 -9.99 -8.09 2.39
N PHE A 162 -10.52 -7.96 1.18
CA PHE A 162 -11.92 -7.65 0.96
C PHE A 162 -12.65 -8.86 0.38
N GLY A 163 -13.83 -9.10 0.87
CA GLY A 163 -14.76 -10.08 0.34
C GLY A 163 -16.19 -9.71 0.73
N GLY A 164 -17.15 -10.08 -0.12
CA GLY A 164 -18.56 -9.91 0.16
C GLY A 164 -19.07 -10.87 1.22
N ASP A 165 -20.38 -10.81 1.49
CA ASP A 165 -21.06 -11.67 2.42
C ASP A 165 -20.93 -13.17 2.06
N GLY A 166 -21.00 -13.51 0.79
CA GLY A 166 -20.82 -14.89 0.32
C GLY A 166 -19.45 -15.46 0.72
N TRP A 167 -18.39 -14.71 0.56
CA TRP A 167 -17.04 -15.11 0.99
C TRP A 167 -16.91 -15.15 2.51
N SER A 168 -17.38 -14.13 3.20
CA SER A 168 -17.16 -13.98 4.64
C SER A 168 -18.04 -14.89 5.51
N TYR A 169 -19.24 -15.25 5.04
CA TYR A 169 -20.22 -16.00 5.82
C TYR A 169 -20.47 -17.42 5.30
N ASP A 170 -20.53 -17.60 3.98
CA ASP A 170 -20.98 -18.85 3.37
C ASP A 170 -19.84 -19.85 3.13
N ILE A 171 -18.59 -19.40 3.10
CA ILE A 171 -17.42 -20.30 2.91
C ILE A 171 -16.74 -20.65 4.24
N GLY A 172 -17.27 -20.23 5.35
CA GLY A 172 -16.70 -20.61 6.63
C GLY A 172 -15.38 -19.87 6.92
N PHE A 173 -15.53 -18.66 7.15
CA PHE A 173 -14.47 -17.81 7.65
C PHE A 173 -13.97 -18.30 9.03
#